data_db6a58ebab108d293097ca8b39fb98d5
#
_entry.id   db6a58ebab108d293097ca8b39fb98d5
#
_cell.length_a   1.000
_cell.length_b   1.000
_cell.length_c   1.000
_cell.angle_alpha   90.00
_cell.angle_beta   90.00
_cell.angle_gamma   90.00
#
_symmetry.space_group_name_H-M   'P 1'
#
loop_
_entity.id
_entity.type
_entity.pdbx_description
1 polymer ?
#
loop_
_entity_poly.entity_id
_entity_poly.type
_entity_poly.pdbx_seq_one_letter_code
_entity_poly.pdbx_strand_id
1 'polypeptide(L)'
;MTGSENTASGRGWIAFAALSGAVSVIAGAFSAHGLDAETQAKEIGWLQTGSQYEALHALAILAVVVLSARLSAGWARASLWLFLIGSILFPAALYGLALHLPRWLGAVAPIGGSAFILGWVALAGAALARRD
;
A
#
# COMPACT_ATOMS: atom_id res chain seq x y z
N MET A 1 28.56 -4.26 12.17
CA MET A 1 27.31 -4.54 12.92
C MET A 1 26.12 -3.73 12.45
N THR A 2 26.28 -2.46 12.12
CA THR A 2 25.21 -1.61 11.59
C THR A 2 24.72 -2.02 10.18
N GLY A 3 25.53 -2.69 9.38
CA GLY A 3 25.15 -3.12 8.02
C GLY A 3 24.20 -4.31 7.97
N SER A 4 24.26 -5.24 8.93
CA SER A 4 23.41 -6.44 8.91
C SER A 4 21.98 -6.17 9.40
N GLU A 5 21.81 -5.28 10.36
CA GLU A 5 20.48 -4.91 10.86
C GLU A 5 19.70 -4.09 9.81
N ASN A 6 20.40 -3.22 9.09
CA ASN A 6 19.78 -2.38 8.05
C ASN A 6 19.35 -3.21 6.83
N THR A 7 20.13 -4.22 6.46
CA THR A 7 19.78 -5.15 5.37
C THR A 7 18.61 -6.06 5.76
N ALA A 8 18.56 -6.55 7.00
CA ALA A 8 17.44 -7.36 7.47
C ALA A 8 16.13 -6.58 7.48
N SER A 9 16.14 -5.32 7.92
CA SER A 9 14.97 -4.44 7.91
C SER A 9 14.49 -4.15 6.49
N GLY A 10 15.39 -3.86 5.56
CA GLY A 10 15.04 -3.62 4.15
C GLY A 10 14.39 -4.84 3.48
N ARG A 11 14.85 -6.04 3.80
CA ARG A 11 14.29 -7.28 3.26
C ARG A 11 12.84 -7.50 3.67
N GLY A 12 12.46 -7.14 4.89
CA GLY A 12 11.08 -7.22 5.37
C GLY A 12 10.14 -6.31 4.56
N TRP A 13 10.56 -5.09 4.30
CA TRP A 13 9.81 -4.15 3.46
C TRP A 13 9.66 -4.66 2.03
N ILE A 14 10.72 -5.20 1.45
CA ILE A 14 10.69 -5.79 0.11
C ILE A 14 9.74 -6.98 0.06
N ALA A 15 9.80 -7.87 1.03
CA ALA A 15 8.92 -9.04 1.10
C ALA A 15 7.45 -8.63 1.22
N PHE A 16 7.13 -7.67 2.08
CA PHE A 16 5.78 -7.14 2.20
C PHE A 16 5.30 -6.55 0.86
N ALA A 17 6.10 -5.69 0.24
CA ALA A 17 5.76 -5.08 -1.03
C ALA A 17 5.54 -6.12 -2.14
N ALA A 18 6.40 -7.13 -2.21
CA ALA A 18 6.27 -8.21 -3.19
C ALA A 18 4.99 -9.01 -3.01
N LEU A 19 4.65 -9.39 -1.76
CA LEU A 19 3.42 -10.10 -1.46
C LEU A 19 2.18 -9.24 -1.72
N SER A 20 2.23 -7.97 -1.36
CA SER A 20 1.16 -7.01 -1.66
C SER A 20 0.95 -6.85 -3.16
N GLY A 21 2.03 -6.79 -3.93
CA GLY A 21 1.98 -6.80 -5.39
C GLY A 21 1.28 -8.04 -5.95
N ALA A 22 1.61 -9.22 -5.42
CA ALA A 22 0.95 -10.47 -5.81
C ALA A 22 -0.56 -10.45 -5.51
N VAL A 23 -0.94 -10.00 -4.32
CA VAL A 23 -2.36 -9.88 -3.93
C VAL A 23 -3.09 -8.90 -4.86
N SER A 24 -2.46 -7.79 -5.22
CA SER A 24 -3.06 -6.80 -6.13
C SER A 24 -3.35 -7.40 -7.51
N VAL A 25 -2.46 -8.23 -8.02
CA VAL A 25 -2.67 -8.92 -9.32
C VAL A 25 -3.82 -9.93 -9.21
N ILE A 26 -3.89 -10.68 -8.12
CA ILE A 26 -4.99 -11.63 -7.88
C ILE A 26 -6.33 -10.90 -7.82
N ALA A 27 -6.41 -9.81 -7.07
CA ALA A 27 -7.63 -9.01 -6.94
C ALA A 27 -8.03 -8.37 -8.28
N GLY A 28 -7.08 -7.86 -9.03
CA GLY A 28 -7.31 -7.31 -10.37
C GLY A 28 -7.83 -8.36 -11.34
N ALA A 29 -7.23 -9.53 -11.37
CA ALA A 29 -7.67 -10.64 -12.20
C ALA A 29 -9.07 -11.13 -11.82
N PHE A 30 -9.36 -11.22 -10.53
CA PHE A 30 -10.69 -11.60 -10.04
C PHE A 30 -11.75 -10.58 -10.45
N SER A 31 -11.44 -9.29 -10.39
CA SER A 31 -12.36 -8.24 -10.83
C SER A 31 -12.70 -8.33 -12.31
N ALA A 32 -11.76 -8.79 -13.13
CA ALA A 32 -11.94 -8.90 -14.59
C ALA A 32 -12.66 -10.18 -15.02
N HIS A 33 -12.49 -11.27 -14.29
CA HIS A 33 -12.90 -12.60 -14.73
C HIS A 33 -13.82 -13.34 -13.75
N GLY A 34 -13.84 -12.96 -12.48
CA GLY A 34 -14.56 -13.67 -11.44
C GLY A 34 -15.96 -13.16 -11.13
N LEU A 35 -16.35 -12.01 -11.68
CA LEU A 35 -17.61 -11.33 -11.37
C LEU A 35 -18.38 -10.98 -12.63
N ASP A 36 -19.71 -10.93 -12.48
CA ASP A 36 -20.64 -10.54 -13.56
C ASP A 36 -20.72 -9.01 -13.67
N ALA A 37 -20.34 -8.48 -14.83
CA ALA A 37 -20.31 -7.03 -15.07
C ALA A 37 -21.69 -6.37 -15.04
N GLU A 38 -22.76 -7.10 -15.35
CA GLU A 38 -24.10 -6.53 -15.38
C GLU A 38 -24.70 -6.40 -13.97
N THR A 39 -24.42 -7.37 -13.09
CA THR A 39 -25.04 -7.47 -11.76
C THR A 39 -24.09 -7.07 -10.62
N GLN A 40 -22.77 -7.07 -10.85
CA GLN A 40 -21.75 -6.88 -9.81
C GLN A 40 -20.76 -5.74 -10.14
N ALA A 41 -21.23 -4.72 -10.87
CA ALA A 41 -20.41 -3.58 -11.27
C ALA A 41 -19.78 -2.83 -10.09
N LYS A 42 -20.49 -2.76 -8.96
CA LYS A 42 -20.02 -2.09 -7.75
C LYS A 42 -18.87 -2.86 -7.09
N GLU A 43 -19.00 -4.17 -6.98
CA GLU A 43 -17.96 -5.06 -6.44
C GLU A 43 -16.71 -5.03 -7.32
N ILE A 44 -16.88 -5.06 -8.62
CA ILE A 44 -15.79 -4.91 -9.59
C ILE A 44 -15.06 -3.59 -9.37
N GLY A 45 -15.79 -2.49 -9.20
CA GLY A 45 -15.21 -1.17 -8.93
C GLY A 45 -14.37 -1.14 -7.66
N TRP A 46 -14.85 -1.75 -6.59
CA TRP A 46 -14.09 -1.84 -5.34
C TRP A 46 -12.80 -2.66 -5.50
N LEU A 47 -12.87 -3.79 -6.18
CA LEU A 47 -11.70 -4.64 -6.42
C LEU A 47 -10.67 -3.92 -7.31
N GLN A 48 -11.11 -3.26 -8.35
CA GLN A 48 -10.22 -2.51 -9.24
C GLN A 48 -9.53 -1.36 -8.52
N THR A 49 -10.29 -0.56 -7.77
CA THR A 49 -9.73 0.54 -7.00
C THR A 49 -8.73 0.03 -5.96
N GLY A 50 -9.10 -0.99 -5.20
CA GLY A 50 -8.22 -1.59 -4.19
C GLY A 50 -6.93 -2.13 -4.80
N SER A 51 -7.03 -2.89 -5.90
CA SER A 51 -5.87 -3.49 -6.54
C SER A 51 -4.92 -2.44 -7.13
N GLN A 52 -5.44 -1.37 -7.76
CA GLN A 52 -4.62 -0.30 -8.32
C GLN A 52 -3.83 0.44 -7.25
N TYR A 53 -4.49 0.82 -6.15
CA TYR A 53 -3.82 1.53 -5.05
C TYR A 53 -2.85 0.61 -4.31
N GLU A 54 -3.18 -0.65 -4.14
CA GLU A 54 -2.27 -1.63 -3.53
C GLU A 54 -1.01 -1.81 -4.37
N ALA A 55 -1.15 -2.01 -5.68
CA ALA A 55 -0.01 -2.16 -6.60
C ALA A 55 0.88 -0.90 -6.61
N LEU A 56 0.26 0.29 -6.71
CA LEU A 56 0.99 1.56 -6.72
C LEU A 56 1.83 1.72 -5.45
N HIS A 57 1.26 1.41 -4.29
CA HIS A 57 1.97 1.61 -3.03
C HIS A 57 2.95 0.50 -2.70
N ALA A 58 2.77 -0.71 -3.23
CA ALA A 58 3.82 -1.73 -3.23
C ALA A 58 5.08 -1.23 -3.95
N LEU A 59 4.91 -0.63 -5.13
CA LEU A 59 6.01 -0.01 -5.87
C LEU A 59 6.60 1.20 -5.11
N ALA A 60 5.75 2.00 -4.47
CA ALA A 60 6.21 3.13 -3.66
C ALA A 60 7.09 2.68 -2.49
N ILE A 61 6.72 1.60 -1.79
CA ILE A 61 7.54 1.02 -0.72
C ILE A 61 8.90 0.59 -1.26
N LEU A 62 8.93 -0.13 -2.39
CA LEU A 62 10.19 -0.53 -3.02
C LEU A 62 11.04 0.69 -3.39
N ALA A 63 10.44 1.73 -3.93
CA ALA A 63 11.13 2.97 -4.27
C ALA A 63 11.76 3.64 -3.05
N VAL A 64 11.03 3.74 -1.93
CA VAL A 64 11.58 4.33 -0.70
C VAL A 64 12.75 3.51 -0.17
N VAL A 65 12.66 2.18 -0.20
CA VAL A 65 13.76 1.31 0.22
C VAL A 65 15.01 1.53 -0.63
N VAL A 66 14.85 1.58 -1.96
CA VAL A 66 15.98 1.80 -2.90
C VAL A 66 16.58 3.19 -2.74
N LEU A 67 15.75 4.20 -2.52
CA LEU A 67 16.18 5.59 -2.38
C LEU A 67 16.63 5.95 -0.96
N SER A 68 16.55 5.04 -0.01
CA SER A 68 16.80 5.31 1.42
C SER A 68 18.12 6.03 1.70
N ALA A 69 19.17 5.69 0.95
CA ALA A 69 20.48 6.34 1.09
C ALA A 69 20.48 7.83 0.70
N ARG A 70 19.47 8.31 0.00
CA ARG A 70 19.32 9.70 -0.46
C ARG A 70 18.31 10.50 0.34
N LEU A 71 17.62 9.87 1.28
CA LEU A 71 16.50 10.43 2.02
C LEU A 71 16.88 10.64 3.50
N SER A 72 16.23 11.59 4.15
CA SER A 72 16.27 11.71 5.60
C SER A 72 15.64 10.46 6.23
N ALA A 73 16.38 9.77 7.08
CA ALA A 73 16.03 8.46 7.61
C ALA A 73 14.72 8.45 8.40
N GLY A 74 14.49 9.47 9.24
CA GLY A 74 13.28 9.57 10.05
C GLY A 74 12.01 9.71 9.21
N TRP A 75 12.04 10.63 8.26
CA TRP A 75 10.91 10.87 7.35
C TRP A 75 10.66 9.69 6.40
N ALA A 76 11.74 9.08 5.89
CA ALA A 76 11.61 7.88 5.03
C ALA A 76 10.96 6.71 5.79
N ARG A 77 11.36 6.51 7.05
CA ARG A 77 10.74 5.49 7.91
C ARG A 77 9.27 5.77 8.17
N ALA A 78 8.91 7.02 8.44
CA ALA A 78 7.52 7.43 8.60
C ALA A 78 6.70 7.15 7.34
N SER A 79 7.24 7.48 6.17
CA SER A 79 6.61 7.18 4.88
C SER A 79 6.36 5.68 4.70
N LEU A 80 7.35 4.84 4.98
CA LEU A 80 7.22 3.38 4.88
C LEU A 80 6.09 2.83 5.77
N TRP A 81 6.03 3.27 7.03
CA TRP A 81 4.97 2.84 7.95
C TRP A 81 3.59 3.31 7.50
N LEU A 82 3.48 4.53 7.01
CA LEU A 82 2.21 5.07 6.49
C LEU A 82 1.75 4.32 5.24
N PHE A 83 2.65 4.01 4.32
CA PHE A 83 2.33 3.18 3.16
C PHE A 83 1.94 1.76 3.56
N LEU A 84 2.60 1.16 4.55
CA LEU A 84 2.24 -0.15 5.08
C LEU A 84 0.82 -0.14 5.64
N ILE A 85 0.52 0.81 6.52
CA ILE A 85 -0.81 0.93 7.14
C ILE A 85 -1.88 1.12 6.07
N GLY A 86 -1.65 2.02 5.13
CA GLY A 86 -2.55 2.25 4.00
C GLY A 86 -2.73 1.01 3.13
N SER A 87 -1.66 0.27 2.87
CA SER A 87 -1.68 -0.95 2.06
C SER A 87 -2.40 -2.12 2.73
N ILE A 88 -2.55 -2.09 4.04
CA ILE A 88 -3.36 -3.06 4.79
C ILE A 88 -4.81 -2.59 4.85
N LEU A 89 -5.06 -1.38 5.31
CA LEU A 89 -6.42 -0.90 5.60
C LEU A 89 -7.23 -0.62 4.34
N PHE A 90 -6.66 0.03 3.34
CA PHE A 90 -7.41 0.47 2.16
C PHE A 90 -7.84 -0.70 1.27
N PRO A 91 -6.94 -1.58 0.79
CA PRO A 91 -7.36 -2.73 -0.01
C PRO A 91 -8.22 -3.71 0.78
N ALA A 92 -7.88 -3.98 2.04
CA ALA A 92 -8.65 -4.90 2.87
C ALA A 92 -10.10 -4.44 3.03
N ALA A 93 -10.33 -3.13 3.23
CA ALA A 93 -11.67 -2.56 3.32
C ALA A 93 -12.44 -2.74 2.01
N LEU A 94 -11.84 -2.41 0.88
CA LEU A 94 -12.49 -2.51 -0.44
C LEU A 94 -12.71 -3.97 -0.84
N TYR A 95 -11.75 -4.85 -0.62
CA TYR A 95 -11.91 -6.28 -0.91
C TYR A 95 -12.97 -6.90 -0.01
N GLY A 96 -12.99 -6.51 1.26
CA GLY A 96 -14.02 -6.94 2.20
C GLY A 96 -15.42 -6.52 1.77
N LEU A 97 -15.60 -5.28 1.31
CA LEU A 97 -16.88 -4.80 0.77
C LEU A 97 -17.29 -5.58 -0.48
N ALA A 98 -16.34 -5.88 -1.37
CA ALA A 98 -16.61 -6.68 -2.57
C ALA A 98 -17.03 -8.12 -2.23
N LEU A 99 -16.57 -8.67 -1.11
CA LEU A 99 -16.94 -9.98 -0.59
C LEU A 99 -18.16 -9.95 0.33
N HIS A 100 -18.90 -8.86 0.35
CA HIS A 100 -20.11 -8.66 1.18
C HIS A 100 -19.87 -8.74 2.69
N LEU A 101 -18.68 -8.39 3.16
CA LEU A 101 -18.39 -8.21 4.57
C LEU A 101 -19.06 -6.91 5.09
N PRO A 102 -19.14 -6.72 6.43
CA PRO A 102 -19.94 -5.64 7.01
C PRO A 102 -19.64 -4.25 6.44
N ARG A 103 -20.67 -3.45 6.26
CA ARG A 103 -20.60 -2.12 5.63
C ARG A 103 -19.75 -1.09 6.38
N TRP A 104 -19.47 -1.30 7.66
CA TRP A 104 -18.60 -0.41 8.43
C TRP A 104 -17.16 -0.36 7.88
N LEU A 105 -16.76 -1.37 7.07
CA LEU A 105 -15.49 -1.34 6.34
C LEU A 105 -15.38 -0.14 5.41
N GLY A 106 -16.50 0.40 4.94
CA GLY A 106 -16.50 1.64 4.17
C GLY A 106 -15.93 2.85 4.92
N ALA A 107 -15.99 2.84 6.25
CA ALA A 107 -15.36 3.85 7.09
C ALA A 107 -13.85 3.61 7.29
N VAL A 108 -13.38 2.39 7.08
CA VAL A 108 -11.95 2.04 7.18
C VAL A 108 -11.19 2.50 5.94
N ALA A 109 -11.80 2.42 4.76
CA ALA A 109 -11.14 2.80 3.51
C ALA A 109 -10.59 4.25 3.52
N PRO A 110 -11.33 5.28 3.96
CA PRO A 110 -10.78 6.64 4.06
C PRO A 110 -9.61 6.76 5.03
N ILE A 111 -9.56 5.97 6.08
CA ILE A 111 -8.44 5.94 7.03
C ILE A 111 -7.19 5.43 6.32
N GLY A 112 -7.31 4.34 5.56
CA GLY A 112 -6.23 3.81 4.75
C GLY A 112 -5.78 4.78 3.66
N GLY A 113 -6.73 5.43 2.97
CA GLY A 113 -6.44 6.46 1.98
C GLY A 113 -5.71 7.65 2.57
N SER A 114 -6.10 8.10 3.77
CA SER A 114 -5.41 9.16 4.50
C SER A 114 -3.98 8.77 4.86
N ALA A 115 -3.75 7.52 5.27
CA ALA A 115 -2.40 7.01 5.51
C ALA A 115 -1.54 7.07 4.25
N PHE A 116 -2.08 6.72 3.08
CA PHE A 116 -1.39 6.86 1.81
C PHE A 116 -0.99 8.30 1.53
N ILE A 117 -1.92 9.25 1.66
CA ILE A 117 -1.66 10.67 1.44
C ILE A 117 -0.53 11.15 2.36
N LEU A 118 -0.62 10.84 3.65
CA LEU A 118 0.41 11.22 4.63
C LEU A 118 1.75 10.55 4.33
N GLY A 119 1.73 9.33 3.82
CA GLY A 119 2.93 8.62 3.36
C GLY A 119 3.66 9.36 2.24
N TRP A 120 2.93 9.88 1.26
CA TRP A 120 3.50 10.69 0.17
C TRP A 120 4.02 12.03 0.69
N VAL A 121 3.30 12.68 1.59
CA VAL A 121 3.77 13.91 2.23
C VAL A 121 5.06 13.68 3.03
N ALA A 122 5.12 12.57 3.79
CA ALA A 122 6.31 12.18 4.51
C ALA A 122 7.50 11.89 3.57
N LEU A 123 7.25 11.27 2.41
CA LEU A 123 8.28 11.04 1.41
C LEU A 123 8.82 12.35 0.83
N ALA A 124 7.95 13.31 0.55
CA ALA A 124 8.38 14.64 0.15
C ALA A 124 9.23 15.31 1.25
N GLY A 125 8.81 15.19 2.51
CA GLY A 125 9.60 15.64 3.65
C GLY A 125 10.97 14.97 3.73
N ALA A 126 11.04 13.66 3.46
CA ALA A 126 12.30 12.90 3.45
C ALA A 126 13.28 13.40 2.39
N ALA A 127 12.76 13.83 1.24
CA ALA A 127 13.59 14.37 0.15
C ALA A 127 14.07 15.79 0.43
N LEU A 128 13.24 16.62 1.09
CA LEU A 128 13.52 18.03 1.34
C LEU A 128 14.31 18.28 2.63
N ALA A 129 14.22 17.39 3.62
CA ALA A 129 14.93 17.49 4.87
C ALA A 129 16.44 17.26 4.67
N ARG A 130 17.25 17.92 5.49
CA ARG A 130 18.69 17.65 5.50
C ARG A 130 18.93 16.21 5.93
N ARG A 131 19.88 15.57 5.28
CA ARG A 131 20.36 14.25 5.70
C ARG A 131 21.14 14.40 7.00
N ASP A 132 20.77 13.61 7.98
CA ASP A 132 21.49 13.49 9.26
C ASP A 132 22.72 12.60 9.11
#